data_a85b41a36f29797d30b088ce8cbf7a1d
#
_entry.id   a85b41a36f29797d30b088ce8cbf7a1d
#
_cell.length_a   1.000
_cell.length_b   1.000
_cell.length_c   1.000
_cell.angle_alpha   90.00
_cell.angle_beta   90.00
_cell.angle_gamma   90.00
#
_symmetry.space_group_name_H-M   'P 1'
#
loop_
_entity.id
_entity.type
_entity.pdbx_description
1 polymer ?
#
loop_
_entity_poly.entity_id
_entity_poly.type
_entity_poly.pdbx_seq_one_letter_code
_entity_poly.pdbx_strand_id
1 'polypeptide(L)'
;HMLARSTGEMMIGVSVLAIPALIIGFLFLGLQFPPDLPTALLSIVSVLLGFLLFFHLNFILGSLAIVALDIRHISWAYFSIVRFLGGQVVPLWLFPPVVAAIAEVLPFKGTYYIPISIYVGRLTGVDAIRGLEFQIVWLIALAVVSRMLWGWAHRRLVVQGG
;
A
#
# COMPACT_ATOMS: atom_id res chain seq x y z
N HIS A 1 10.54 18.82 -13.53
CA HIS A 1 9.22 19.48 -13.61
C HIS A 1 8.05 18.48 -13.57
N MET A 2 8.12 17.33 -14.24
CA MET A 2 7.04 16.31 -14.23
C MET A 2 6.84 15.68 -12.85
N LEU A 3 7.90 15.30 -12.15
CA LEU A 3 7.83 14.67 -10.82
C LEU A 3 7.21 15.60 -9.75
N ALA A 4 7.57 16.88 -9.77
CA ALA A 4 7.02 17.86 -8.82
C ALA A 4 5.52 18.13 -9.06
N ARG A 5 5.06 18.05 -10.32
CA ARG A 5 3.66 18.22 -10.69
C ARG A 5 2.83 17.00 -10.26
N SER A 6 3.32 15.78 -10.50
CA SER A 6 2.62 14.55 -10.09
C SER A 6 2.55 14.42 -8.56
N THR A 7 3.57 14.85 -7.83
CA THR A 7 3.55 14.85 -6.36
C THR A 7 2.55 15.87 -5.81
N GLY A 8 2.47 17.06 -6.43
CA GLY A 8 1.50 18.09 -6.06
C GLY A 8 0.06 17.65 -6.33
N GLU A 9 -0.21 17.10 -7.50
CA GLU A 9 -1.54 16.56 -7.87
C GLU A 9 -1.97 15.41 -6.95
N MET A 10 -1.03 14.56 -6.54
CA MET A 10 -1.28 13.47 -5.60
C MET A 10 -1.56 13.99 -4.18
N MET A 11 -0.81 14.98 -3.70
CA MET A 11 -1.07 15.62 -2.39
C MET A 11 -2.41 16.35 -2.36
N ILE A 12 -2.76 17.06 -3.44
CA ILE A 12 -4.06 17.73 -3.56
C ILE A 12 -5.18 16.69 -3.60
N GLY A 13 -5.05 15.62 -4.39
CA GLY A 13 -6.03 14.54 -4.46
C GLY A 13 -6.25 13.85 -3.12
N VAL A 14 -5.19 13.55 -2.39
CA VAL A 14 -5.28 12.97 -1.03
C VAL A 14 -5.96 13.96 -0.07
N SER A 15 -5.57 15.24 -0.09
CA SER A 15 -6.14 16.24 0.83
C SER A 15 -7.62 16.53 0.51
N VAL A 16 -7.96 16.67 -0.76
CA VAL A 16 -9.33 17.02 -1.21
C VAL A 16 -10.32 15.86 -0.99
N LEU A 17 -9.86 14.61 -1.06
CA LEU A 17 -10.73 13.44 -0.87
C LEU A 17 -10.64 12.86 0.54
N ALA A 18 -9.44 12.76 1.13
CA ALA A 18 -9.25 12.14 2.43
C ALA A 18 -9.82 12.98 3.59
N ILE A 19 -9.63 14.29 3.56
CA ILE A 19 -10.14 15.16 4.63
C ILE A 19 -11.66 15.14 4.71
N PRO A 20 -12.43 15.37 3.62
CA PRO A 20 -13.89 15.26 3.66
C PRO A 20 -14.36 13.84 4.01
N ALA A 21 -13.70 12.80 3.51
CA ALA A 21 -14.03 11.41 3.83
C ALA A 21 -13.86 11.10 5.33
N LEU A 22 -12.80 11.62 5.95
CA LEU A 22 -12.59 11.50 7.40
C LEU A 22 -13.65 12.26 8.17
N ILE A 23 -13.98 13.49 7.78
CA ILE A 23 -15.03 14.30 8.42
C ILE A 23 -16.38 13.57 8.34
N ILE A 24 -16.76 13.06 7.17
CA ILE A 24 -17.98 12.29 6.98
C ILE A 24 -17.93 11.01 7.82
N GLY A 25 -16.77 10.32 7.86
CA GLY A 25 -16.55 9.12 8.67
C GLY A 25 -16.81 9.37 10.16
N PHE A 26 -16.26 10.45 10.70
CA PHE A 26 -16.46 10.81 12.11
C PHE A 26 -17.89 11.27 12.41
N LEU A 27 -18.50 12.10 11.54
CA LEU A 27 -19.81 12.69 11.82
C LEU A 27 -20.98 11.75 11.53
N PHE A 28 -20.90 10.93 10.50
CA PHE A 28 -22.04 10.14 10.00
C PHE A 28 -21.87 8.64 10.10
N LEU A 29 -20.62 8.12 10.05
CA LEU A 29 -20.36 6.68 10.06
C LEU A 29 -19.86 6.19 11.42
N GLY A 30 -19.77 7.06 12.43
CA GLY A 30 -19.35 6.68 13.78
C GLY A 30 -17.90 6.21 13.84
N LEU A 31 -17.01 6.75 12.98
CA LEU A 31 -15.60 6.44 13.04
C LEU A 31 -15.06 6.88 14.41
N GLN A 32 -14.50 5.96 15.16
CA GLN A 32 -13.95 6.25 16.47
C GLN A 32 -12.47 6.63 16.37
N PHE A 33 -12.01 7.47 17.30
CA PHE A 33 -10.57 7.71 17.46
C PHE A 33 -9.89 6.45 17.98
N PRO A 34 -8.58 6.28 17.70
CA PRO A 34 -7.81 5.21 18.31
C PRO A 34 -7.97 5.20 19.83
N PRO A 35 -8.00 4.02 20.47
CA PRO A 35 -8.34 3.89 21.90
C PRO A 35 -7.36 4.60 22.82
N ASP A 36 -6.12 4.75 22.41
CA ASP A 36 -5.05 5.41 23.19
C ASP A 36 -4.00 6.06 22.29
N LEU A 37 -3.17 6.92 22.87
CA LEU A 37 -2.13 7.64 22.17
C LEU A 37 -1.06 6.71 21.55
N PRO A 38 -0.56 5.66 22.21
CA PRO A 38 0.35 4.70 21.61
C PRO A 38 -0.22 4.04 20.34
N THR A 39 -1.47 3.59 20.37
CA THR A 39 -2.16 3.01 19.22
C THR A 39 -2.30 4.03 18.08
N ALA A 40 -2.61 5.29 18.40
CA ALA A 40 -2.65 6.36 17.41
C ALA A 40 -1.29 6.57 16.72
N LEU A 41 -0.21 6.64 17.50
CA LEU A 41 1.14 6.79 16.95
C LEU A 41 1.56 5.59 16.09
N LEU A 42 1.31 4.36 16.56
CA LEU A 42 1.60 3.14 15.81
C LEU A 42 0.78 3.10 14.51
N SER A 43 -0.46 3.53 14.53
CA SER A 43 -1.31 3.57 13.32
C SER A 43 -0.77 4.58 12.28
N ILE A 44 -0.31 5.76 12.72
CA ILE A 44 0.32 6.75 11.82
C ILE A 44 1.58 6.16 11.17
N VAL A 45 2.47 5.54 11.95
CA VAL A 45 3.66 4.88 11.43
C VAL A 45 3.29 3.78 10.44
N SER A 46 2.29 2.96 10.77
CA SER A 46 1.82 1.88 9.90
C SER A 46 1.22 2.39 8.59
N VAL A 47 0.48 3.50 8.62
CA VAL A 47 -0.05 4.16 7.40
C VAL A 47 1.09 4.64 6.51
N LEU A 48 2.13 5.26 7.07
CA LEU A 48 3.31 5.69 6.31
C LEU A 48 4.04 4.50 5.68
N LEU A 49 4.26 3.42 6.43
CA LEU A 49 4.86 2.19 5.91
C LEU A 49 3.98 1.55 4.82
N GLY A 50 2.67 1.49 5.04
CA GLY A 50 1.70 0.99 4.05
C GLY A 50 1.72 1.80 2.76
N PHE A 51 1.81 3.13 2.85
CA PHE A 51 1.97 4.01 1.70
C PHE A 51 3.28 3.72 0.93
N LEU A 52 4.40 3.55 1.63
CA LEU A 52 5.68 3.22 1.01
C LEU A 52 5.64 1.84 0.33
N LEU A 53 5.00 0.85 0.96
CA LEU A 53 4.77 -0.46 0.34
C LEU A 53 3.96 -0.33 -0.95
N PHE A 54 2.86 0.40 -0.90
CA PHE A 54 2.01 0.66 -2.07
C PHE A 54 2.78 1.39 -3.18
N PHE A 55 3.63 2.36 -2.81
CA PHE A 55 4.50 3.06 -3.75
C PHE A 55 5.45 2.10 -4.47
N HIS A 56 6.17 1.24 -3.73
CA HIS A 56 7.10 0.27 -4.33
C HIS A 56 6.39 -0.77 -5.20
N LEU A 57 5.22 -1.24 -4.78
CA LEU A 57 4.39 -2.15 -5.57
C LEU A 57 3.99 -1.52 -6.92
N ASN A 58 3.55 -0.25 -6.91
CA ASN A 58 3.22 0.48 -8.14
C ASN A 58 4.45 0.78 -8.99
N PHE A 59 5.60 1.07 -8.36
CA PHE A 59 6.85 1.30 -9.06
C PHE A 59 7.32 0.04 -9.81
N ILE A 60 7.21 -1.13 -9.19
CA ILE A 60 7.52 -2.42 -9.79
C ILE A 60 6.61 -2.65 -11.01
N LEU A 61 5.30 -2.46 -10.85
CA LEU A 61 4.35 -2.58 -11.95
C LEU A 61 4.70 -1.62 -13.10
N GLY A 62 4.94 -0.34 -12.79
CA GLY A 62 5.33 0.66 -13.78
C GLY A 62 6.63 0.33 -14.51
N SER A 63 7.60 -0.26 -13.79
CA SER A 63 8.86 -0.71 -14.40
C SER A 63 8.68 -1.88 -15.36
N LEU A 64 7.79 -2.82 -15.03
CA LEU A 64 7.41 -3.93 -15.92
C LEU A 64 6.62 -3.43 -17.13
N ALA A 65 5.87 -2.38 -16.92
CA ALA A 65 5.10 -1.69 -17.94
C ALA A 65 5.92 -1.16 -19.11
N ILE A 66 7.15 -0.75 -18.87
CA ILE A 66 8.08 -0.26 -19.92
C ILE A 66 8.39 -1.36 -20.95
N VAL A 67 8.26 -2.63 -20.56
CA VAL A 67 8.61 -3.78 -21.39
C VAL A 67 7.38 -4.44 -22.03
N ALA A 68 6.22 -4.27 -21.44
CA ALA A 68 4.98 -4.86 -21.93
C ALA A 68 4.26 -3.89 -22.89
N LEU A 69 3.94 -4.36 -24.09
CA LEU A 69 3.28 -3.58 -25.15
C LEU A 69 1.82 -3.21 -24.82
N ASP A 70 1.16 -3.97 -23.92
CA ASP A 70 -0.21 -3.68 -23.47
C ASP A 70 -0.33 -3.87 -21.94
N ILE A 71 -0.46 -2.74 -21.25
CA ILE A 71 -0.41 -2.65 -19.78
C ILE A 71 -1.80 -2.49 -19.17
N ARG A 72 -2.79 -2.01 -19.91
CA ARG A 72 -4.08 -1.64 -19.35
C ARG A 72 -4.77 -2.80 -18.64
N HIS A 73 -4.81 -3.96 -19.26
CA HIS A 73 -5.43 -5.15 -18.68
C HIS A 73 -4.63 -5.70 -17.49
N ILE A 74 -3.29 -5.68 -17.60
CA ILE A 74 -2.39 -6.14 -16.51
C ILE A 74 -2.51 -5.23 -15.29
N SER A 75 -2.55 -3.91 -15.50
CA SER A 75 -2.70 -2.94 -14.42
C SER A 75 -4.01 -3.11 -13.68
N TRP A 76 -5.12 -3.29 -14.40
CA TRP A 76 -6.42 -3.49 -13.77
C TRP A 76 -6.47 -4.76 -12.91
N ALA A 77 -5.98 -5.89 -13.44
CA ALA A 77 -5.91 -7.15 -12.71
C ALA A 77 -5.02 -7.03 -11.47
N TYR A 78 -3.85 -6.40 -11.61
CA TYR A 78 -2.93 -6.16 -10.51
C TYR A 78 -3.57 -5.33 -9.39
N PHE A 79 -4.17 -4.17 -9.71
CA PHE A 79 -4.83 -3.34 -8.72
C PHE A 79 -5.98 -4.07 -8.01
N SER A 80 -6.71 -4.91 -8.73
CA SER A 80 -7.77 -5.75 -8.15
C SER A 80 -7.19 -6.74 -7.14
N ILE A 81 -6.08 -7.40 -7.46
CA ILE A 81 -5.38 -8.33 -6.55
C ILE A 81 -4.85 -7.60 -5.31
N VAL A 82 -4.18 -6.45 -5.49
CA VAL A 82 -3.64 -5.67 -4.38
C VAL A 82 -4.75 -5.24 -3.42
N ARG A 83 -5.87 -4.76 -3.95
CA ARG A 83 -7.03 -4.30 -3.14
C ARG A 83 -7.73 -5.47 -2.45
N PHE A 84 -7.90 -6.59 -3.13
CA PHE A 84 -8.54 -7.77 -2.58
C PHE A 84 -7.67 -8.40 -1.48
N LEU A 85 -6.44 -8.81 -1.79
CA LEU A 85 -5.53 -9.43 -0.84
C LEU A 85 -4.99 -8.45 0.23
N GLY A 86 -5.07 -7.15 -0.04
CA GLY A 86 -4.76 -6.10 0.93
C GLY A 86 -5.85 -5.85 1.96
N GLY A 87 -7.03 -6.49 1.81
CA GLY A 87 -8.13 -6.35 2.76
C GLY A 87 -8.95 -5.06 2.60
N GLN A 88 -8.82 -4.36 1.45
CA GLN A 88 -9.58 -3.14 1.19
C GLN A 88 -11.03 -3.43 0.78
N VAL A 89 -11.24 -4.50 0.01
CA VAL A 89 -12.57 -4.89 -0.50
C VAL A 89 -13.28 -5.84 0.47
N VAL A 90 -12.54 -6.84 0.94
CA VAL A 90 -13.03 -7.84 1.90
C VAL A 90 -12.00 -7.97 3.02
N PRO A 91 -12.39 -7.82 4.28
CA PRO A 91 -11.48 -8.02 5.41
C PRO A 91 -10.89 -9.44 5.41
N LEU A 92 -9.60 -9.56 5.76
CA LEU A 92 -8.86 -10.82 5.69
C LEU A 92 -9.48 -11.95 6.52
N TRP A 93 -10.14 -11.63 7.63
CA TRP A 93 -10.78 -12.62 8.49
C TRP A 93 -12.02 -13.29 7.89
N LEU A 94 -12.55 -12.75 6.78
CA LEU A 94 -13.65 -13.37 6.03
C LEU A 94 -13.16 -14.28 4.91
N PHE A 95 -11.85 -14.37 4.69
CA PHE A 95 -11.28 -15.19 3.63
C PHE A 95 -11.37 -16.69 3.98
N PRO A 96 -11.61 -17.55 2.97
CA PRO A 96 -11.39 -18.98 3.12
C PRO A 96 -9.93 -19.26 3.55
N PRO A 97 -9.68 -20.34 4.31
CA PRO A 97 -8.36 -20.59 4.89
C PRO A 97 -7.18 -20.56 3.90
N VAL A 98 -7.38 -21.07 2.69
CA VAL A 98 -6.35 -21.08 1.64
C VAL A 98 -6.02 -19.66 1.18
N VAL A 99 -7.02 -18.81 0.95
CA VAL A 99 -6.82 -17.41 0.51
C VAL A 99 -6.22 -16.59 1.64
N ALA A 100 -6.67 -16.82 2.88
CA ALA A 100 -6.10 -16.17 4.06
C ALA A 100 -4.60 -16.47 4.20
N ALA A 101 -4.20 -17.75 4.07
CA ALA A 101 -2.80 -18.15 4.14
C ALA A 101 -1.92 -17.46 3.08
N ILE A 102 -2.44 -17.31 1.86
CA ILE A 102 -1.75 -16.58 0.78
C ILE A 102 -1.62 -15.09 1.13
N ALA A 103 -2.71 -14.46 1.57
CA ALA A 103 -2.74 -13.06 1.94
C ALA A 103 -1.83 -12.75 3.16
N GLU A 104 -1.68 -13.71 4.09
CA GLU A 104 -0.81 -13.59 5.26
C GLU A 104 0.68 -13.52 4.90
N VAL A 105 1.11 -14.16 3.83
CA VAL A 105 2.52 -14.17 3.39
C VAL A 105 2.84 -12.98 2.49
N LEU A 106 1.91 -12.54 1.65
CA LEU A 106 2.14 -11.51 0.64
C LEU A 106 2.16 -10.08 1.22
N PRO A 107 2.86 -9.12 0.58
CA PRO A 107 3.00 -7.75 1.07
C PRO A 107 1.69 -6.96 1.11
N PHE A 108 0.66 -7.43 0.43
CA PHE A 108 -0.56 -6.67 0.18
C PHE A 108 -1.32 -6.29 1.46
N LYS A 109 -1.36 -7.19 2.47
CA LYS A 109 -2.01 -6.86 3.76
C LYS A 109 -1.33 -5.70 4.49
N GLY A 110 -0.03 -5.48 4.22
CA GLY A 110 0.71 -4.34 4.77
C GLY A 110 0.26 -2.99 4.24
N THR A 111 -0.43 -2.94 3.10
CA THR A 111 -0.87 -1.68 2.49
C THR A 111 -2.13 -1.10 3.15
N TYR A 112 -3.10 -1.94 3.50
CA TYR A 112 -4.41 -1.51 4.02
C TYR A 112 -4.80 -2.20 5.33
N TYR A 113 -4.73 -3.53 5.39
CA TYR A 113 -5.25 -4.30 6.51
C TYR A 113 -4.53 -3.99 7.82
N ILE A 114 -3.19 -3.99 7.84
CA ILE A 114 -2.41 -3.74 9.06
C ILE A 114 -2.66 -2.32 9.59
N PRO A 115 -2.52 -1.23 8.79
CA PRO A 115 -2.79 0.12 9.26
C PRO A 115 -4.20 0.30 9.83
N ILE A 116 -5.21 -0.21 9.13
CA ILE A 116 -6.60 -0.11 9.57
C ILE A 116 -6.81 -0.92 10.85
N SER A 117 -6.26 -2.14 10.94
CA SER A 117 -6.41 -3.00 12.12
C SER A 117 -5.75 -2.43 13.37
N ILE A 118 -4.63 -1.70 13.23
CA ILE A 118 -4.03 -0.96 14.33
C ILE A 118 -4.93 0.22 14.70
N TYR A 119 -5.37 1.01 13.74
CA TYR A 119 -6.21 2.19 13.96
C TYR A 119 -7.49 1.87 14.75
N VAL A 120 -8.20 0.81 14.36
CA VAL A 120 -9.44 0.38 15.05
C VAL A 120 -9.19 -0.41 16.34
N GLY A 121 -7.94 -0.55 16.80
CA GLY A 121 -7.58 -1.27 18.01
C GLY A 121 -7.72 -2.80 17.94
N ARG A 122 -7.80 -3.37 16.72
CA ARG A 122 -7.83 -4.82 16.53
C ARG A 122 -6.44 -5.47 16.69
N LEU A 123 -5.40 -4.77 16.23
CA LEU A 123 -4.00 -5.11 16.50
C LEU A 123 -3.47 -4.10 17.50
N THR A 124 -3.13 -4.59 18.70
CA THR A 124 -2.62 -3.76 19.80
C THR A 124 -1.35 -4.36 20.38
N GLY A 125 -0.58 -3.55 21.09
CA GLY A 125 0.61 -4.01 21.80
C GLY A 125 1.59 -4.77 20.89
N VAL A 126 1.91 -6.01 21.24
CA VAL A 126 2.88 -6.86 20.52
C VAL A 126 2.40 -7.19 19.10
N ASP A 127 1.12 -7.39 18.88
CA ASP A 127 0.59 -7.72 17.56
C ASP A 127 0.66 -6.54 16.61
N ALA A 128 0.48 -5.31 17.10
CA ALA A 128 0.72 -4.11 16.32
C ALA A 128 2.19 -3.97 15.91
N ILE A 129 3.13 -4.26 16.84
CA ILE A 129 4.56 -4.24 16.56
C ILE A 129 4.92 -5.29 15.50
N ARG A 130 4.43 -6.53 15.61
CA ARG A 130 4.60 -7.56 14.58
C ARG A 130 4.05 -7.15 13.21
N GLY A 131 2.95 -6.41 13.21
CA GLY A 131 2.42 -5.80 11.99
C GLY A 131 3.39 -4.81 11.36
N LEU A 132 4.01 -3.93 12.14
CA LEU A 132 5.03 -3.00 11.67
C LEU A 132 6.30 -3.72 11.20
N GLU A 133 6.76 -4.74 11.92
CA GLU A 133 7.90 -5.58 11.50
C GLU A 133 7.63 -6.22 10.14
N PHE A 134 6.46 -6.78 9.93
CA PHE A 134 6.04 -7.32 8.64
C PHE A 134 6.11 -6.27 7.53
N GLN A 135 5.60 -5.06 7.78
CA GLN A 135 5.67 -3.95 6.82
C GLN A 135 7.11 -3.56 6.50
N ILE A 136 7.99 -3.46 7.51
CA ILE A 136 9.40 -3.10 7.33
C ILE A 136 10.14 -4.16 6.52
N VAL A 137 9.96 -5.44 6.83
CA VAL A 137 10.59 -6.54 6.09
C VAL A 137 10.20 -6.52 4.62
N TRP A 138 8.91 -6.38 4.33
CA TRP A 138 8.45 -6.28 2.95
C TRP A 138 8.88 -4.99 2.26
N LEU A 139 8.95 -3.86 2.98
CA LEU A 139 9.44 -2.60 2.43
C LEU A 139 10.89 -2.72 1.97
N ILE A 140 11.76 -3.34 2.78
CA ILE A 140 13.15 -3.60 2.41
C ILE A 140 13.21 -4.52 1.18
N ALA A 141 12.46 -5.62 1.17
CA ALA A 141 12.43 -6.55 0.06
C ALA A 141 11.98 -5.88 -1.25
N LEU A 142 10.88 -5.11 -1.20
CA LEU A 142 10.36 -4.40 -2.37
C LEU A 142 11.28 -3.26 -2.83
N ALA A 143 11.96 -2.57 -1.91
CA ALA A 143 12.93 -1.55 -2.25
C ALA A 143 14.14 -2.14 -3.01
N VAL A 144 14.63 -3.32 -2.59
CA VAL A 144 15.68 -4.04 -3.31
C VAL A 144 15.21 -4.43 -4.72
N VAL A 145 14.03 -5.05 -4.83
CA VAL A 145 13.45 -5.43 -6.13
C VAL A 145 13.27 -4.21 -7.04
N SER A 146 12.75 -3.10 -6.51
CA SER A 146 12.57 -1.85 -7.24
C SER A 146 13.89 -1.31 -7.80
N ARG A 147 14.97 -1.35 -7.00
CA ARG A 147 16.30 -0.93 -7.47
C ARG A 147 16.85 -1.82 -8.58
N MET A 148 16.68 -3.13 -8.45
CA MET A 148 17.12 -4.09 -9.47
C MET A 148 16.38 -3.89 -10.80
N LEU A 149 15.05 -3.73 -10.72
CA LEU A 149 14.21 -3.49 -11.91
C LEU A 149 14.52 -2.15 -12.58
N TRP A 150 14.76 -1.10 -11.78
CA TRP A 150 15.15 0.20 -12.33
C TRP A 150 16.46 0.13 -13.11
N GLY A 151 17.49 -0.52 -12.55
CA GLY A 151 18.77 -0.70 -13.23
C GLY A 151 18.63 -1.52 -14.53
N TRP A 152 17.73 -2.48 -14.58
CA TRP A 152 17.46 -3.27 -15.77
C TRP A 152 16.65 -2.48 -16.82
N ALA A 153 15.60 -1.78 -16.42
CA ALA A 153 14.76 -0.96 -17.30
C ALA A 153 15.55 0.18 -17.95
N HIS A 154 16.39 0.86 -17.15
CA HIS A 154 17.21 1.97 -17.63
C HIS A 154 18.19 1.54 -18.73
N ARG A 155 18.81 0.37 -18.62
CA ARG A 155 19.72 -0.16 -19.65
C ARG A 155 19.01 -0.42 -20.98
N ARG A 156 17.74 -0.80 -20.96
CA ARG A 156 16.97 -1.04 -22.19
C ARG A 156 16.51 0.23 -22.88
N LEU A 157 16.19 1.27 -22.12
CA LEU A 157 15.79 2.57 -22.69
C LEU A 157 16.94 3.25 -23.44
N VAL A 158 18.17 3.12 -22.95
CA VAL A 158 19.36 3.72 -23.59
C VAL A 158 19.68 3.05 -24.94
N VAL A 159 19.35 1.77 -25.11
CA VAL A 159 19.61 1.03 -26.37
C VAL A 159 18.59 1.36 -27.48
N GLN A 160 17.42 1.88 -27.14
CA GLN A 160 16.38 2.24 -28.12
C GLN A 160 16.42 3.71 -28.57
N GLY A 161 17.24 4.54 -27.94
CA GLY A 161 17.36 5.99 -28.21
C GLY A 161 18.70 6.42 -28.80
N GLY A 162 19.55 5.48 -29.26
CA GLY A 162 20.83 5.75 -29.90
C GLY A 162 20.78 5.51 -31.40
#